data_adf7229a74ddae18fd8e0e92f62be4d6
#
_entry.id   adf7229a74ddae18fd8e0e92f62be4d6
#
_cell.length_a   1.000
_cell.length_b   1.000
_cell.length_c   1.000
_cell.angle_alpha   90.00
_cell.angle_beta   90.00
_cell.angle_gamma   90.00
#
_symmetry.space_group_name_H-M   'P 1'
#
loop_
_entity.id
_entity.type
_entity.pdbx_description
1 polymer ?
#
loop_
_entity_poly.entity_id
_entity_poly.type
_entity_poly.pdbx_seq_one_letter_code
_entity_poly.pdbx_strand_id
1 'polypeptide(L)'
;MLSKFTGVAAATAVGVSATVAGAQSAAVQWRVEDGGNGHWYAVIPATTFDTASARAAELGGYLATSTSAAENARLVERLVTTSASRAHLGLVQLDNQAAVDAGWGWVTGEPITFSNWRCFGGEIRCAPDDTPCGVRPFRVENNQANCGALERNGDWDDLEKGAWCDNGTRVAIVEWSADCNNDGIVDYGQCQDGTLPDYNGNNVPDCCERGEACVVANYPVQWRVEDGGNGHWYRLTVDRVQWAQARQAATLRGGELASIGSSDENDFVFRVGRSAWIGGWAGPWIGGMRTATGWEWSDGSPWTFTAWDCVNPSNTGGSEDWVHFAINGLCSLTPMATWNDAFSGRIGSGGLAFVTEWSADCNNDGIVDYGQILDGTFTDANSNGIPDSCDCLGDIDDDGWIDGVDLGGVLAAWGKAPAGTPADLNGDGAVDGTDLGVLLAGWGACAP
;
A
#
# COMPACT_ATOMS: atom_id res chain seq x y z
N MET A 1 -28.36 -58.69 -27.80
CA MET A 1 -27.00 -58.92 -27.25
C MET A 1 -26.08 -57.86 -27.88
N LEU A 2 -25.85 -56.76 -27.24
CA LEU A 2 -24.83 -55.75 -27.62
C LEU A 2 -24.21 -55.22 -26.36
N SER A 3 -22.97 -55.58 -26.16
CA SER A 3 -22.09 -55.19 -25.07
C SER A 3 -21.65 -53.75 -25.22
N LYS A 4 -21.88 -52.92 -24.22
CA LYS A 4 -21.28 -51.56 -24.13
C LYS A 4 -19.92 -51.65 -23.45
N PHE A 5 -18.87 -51.29 -24.17
CA PHE A 5 -17.56 -50.97 -23.58
C PHE A 5 -17.53 -49.52 -23.15
N THR A 6 -17.44 -49.27 -21.86
CA THR A 6 -17.10 -47.98 -21.29
C THR A 6 -15.60 -47.96 -21.06
N GLY A 7 -14.90 -47.16 -21.89
CA GLY A 7 -13.50 -46.84 -21.67
C GLY A 7 -13.36 -45.73 -20.65
N VAL A 8 -12.75 -46.01 -19.52
CA VAL A 8 -12.28 -44.99 -18.55
C VAL A 8 -10.89 -44.56 -18.95
N ALA A 9 -10.74 -43.31 -19.38
CA ALA A 9 -9.44 -42.72 -19.59
C ALA A 9 -8.85 -42.33 -18.23
N ALA A 10 -7.78 -42.97 -17.82
CA ALA A 10 -7.00 -42.60 -16.66
C ALA A 10 -6.13 -41.36 -17.01
N ALA A 11 -6.43 -40.23 -16.41
CA ALA A 11 -5.55 -39.06 -16.44
C ALA A 11 -4.35 -39.36 -15.52
N THR A 12 -3.17 -39.51 -16.11
CA THR A 12 -1.91 -39.55 -15.38
C THR A 12 -1.59 -38.13 -14.89
N ALA A 13 -1.76 -37.90 -13.61
CA ALA A 13 -1.23 -36.73 -12.94
C ALA A 13 0.29 -36.85 -12.94
N VAL A 14 0.95 -35.97 -13.68
CA VAL A 14 2.40 -35.74 -13.57
C VAL A 14 2.62 -35.04 -12.23
N GLY A 15 3.00 -35.80 -11.22
CA GLY A 15 3.46 -35.28 -9.95
C GLY A 15 4.77 -34.52 -10.17
N VAL A 16 4.75 -33.23 -10.14
CA VAL A 16 5.94 -32.40 -9.93
C VAL A 16 6.39 -32.67 -8.50
N SER A 17 7.44 -33.46 -8.36
CA SER A 17 8.12 -33.64 -7.08
C SER A 17 8.75 -32.28 -6.73
N ALA A 18 8.14 -31.58 -5.79
CA ALA A 18 8.80 -30.45 -5.14
C ALA A 18 10.03 -30.99 -4.41
N THR A 19 11.20 -30.69 -4.94
CA THR A 19 12.46 -30.87 -4.23
C THR A 19 12.38 -30.02 -2.97
N VAL A 20 12.59 -30.65 -1.80
CA VAL A 20 12.65 -29.99 -0.50
C VAL A 20 13.74 -28.90 -0.57
N ALA A 21 13.37 -27.71 -0.90
CA ALA A 21 14.19 -26.53 -0.68
C ALA A 21 14.36 -26.41 0.84
N GLY A 22 15.60 -26.20 1.30
CA GLY A 22 15.89 -25.99 2.71
C GLY A 22 14.94 -24.94 3.27
N ALA A 23 14.40 -25.17 4.48
CA ALA A 23 13.35 -24.35 5.05
C ALA A 23 13.80 -22.89 5.18
N GLN A 24 13.05 -21.98 4.56
CA GLN A 24 13.14 -20.55 4.80
C GLN A 24 12.80 -20.27 6.26
N SER A 25 13.55 -19.37 6.93
CA SER A 25 13.13 -18.90 8.24
C SER A 25 11.82 -18.08 8.09
N ALA A 26 10.99 -18.07 9.13
CA ALA A 26 9.84 -17.16 9.15
C ALA A 26 10.33 -15.72 8.93
N ALA A 27 9.66 -14.99 8.04
CA ALA A 27 9.93 -13.58 7.86
C ALA A 27 9.50 -12.79 9.10
N VAL A 28 10.24 -11.74 9.42
CA VAL A 28 9.99 -10.89 10.59
C VAL A 28 10.00 -9.44 10.14
N GLN A 29 8.95 -8.72 10.46
CA GLN A 29 8.86 -7.29 10.21
C GLN A 29 9.77 -6.51 11.16
N TRP A 30 10.43 -5.48 10.64
CA TRP A 30 11.07 -4.47 11.46
C TRP A 30 10.14 -3.27 11.54
N ARG A 31 9.32 -3.26 12.58
CA ARG A 31 8.20 -2.34 12.72
C ARG A 31 8.65 -0.91 12.91
N VAL A 32 7.87 0.03 12.41
CA VAL A 32 8.13 1.48 12.55
C VAL A 32 8.08 1.91 14.00
N GLU A 33 7.16 1.37 14.80
CA GLU A 33 7.06 1.64 16.24
C GLU A 33 8.28 1.16 17.06
N ASP A 34 9.04 0.19 16.51
CA ASP A 34 10.31 -0.30 17.09
C ASP A 34 11.54 0.45 16.54
N GLY A 35 11.33 1.57 15.82
CA GLY A 35 12.38 2.35 15.17
C GLY A 35 12.85 1.74 13.85
N GLY A 36 12.05 0.89 13.23
CA GLY A 36 12.30 0.23 11.96
C GLY A 36 11.78 0.97 10.75
N ASN A 37 11.89 0.34 9.59
CA ASN A 37 11.47 0.84 8.29
C ASN A 37 10.17 0.18 7.76
N GLY A 38 9.53 -0.69 8.54
CA GLY A 38 8.34 -1.43 8.12
C GLY A 38 8.61 -2.65 7.25
N HIS A 39 9.84 -2.84 6.77
CA HIS A 39 10.21 -3.93 5.88
C HIS A 39 10.21 -5.30 6.55
N TRP A 40 10.14 -6.35 5.76
CA TRP A 40 10.17 -7.73 6.21
C TRP A 40 11.48 -8.40 5.82
N TYR A 41 12.02 -9.23 6.71
CA TYR A 41 13.32 -9.90 6.52
C TYR A 41 13.23 -11.39 6.85
N ALA A 42 13.76 -12.24 5.97
CA ALA A 42 13.92 -13.67 6.20
C ALA A 42 15.30 -14.16 5.79
N VAL A 43 15.74 -15.26 6.41
CA VAL A 43 16.96 -15.95 6.00
C VAL A 43 16.60 -17.13 5.13
N ILE A 44 17.25 -17.24 3.96
CA ILE A 44 17.13 -18.35 3.05
C ILE A 44 18.47 -19.09 2.90
N PRO A 45 18.47 -20.41 2.69
CA PRO A 45 19.66 -21.14 2.28
C PRO A 45 20.15 -20.64 0.92
N ALA A 46 21.43 -20.41 0.80
CA ALA A 46 22.05 -19.97 -0.45
C ALA A 46 23.44 -20.58 -0.61
N THR A 47 23.80 -20.90 -1.85
CA THR A 47 25.13 -21.43 -2.19
C THR A 47 26.00 -20.40 -2.87
N THR A 48 25.40 -19.55 -3.71
CA THR A 48 26.07 -18.47 -4.44
C THR A 48 25.20 -17.23 -4.41
N PHE A 49 25.80 -16.08 -4.70
CA PHE A 49 25.06 -14.82 -4.83
C PHE A 49 23.94 -14.92 -5.88
N ASP A 50 24.25 -15.45 -7.06
CA ASP A 50 23.28 -15.52 -8.15
C ASP A 50 22.09 -16.43 -7.81
N THR A 51 22.33 -17.58 -7.16
CA THR A 51 21.25 -18.46 -6.70
C THR A 51 20.45 -17.83 -5.57
N ALA A 52 21.09 -17.06 -4.69
CA ALA A 52 20.43 -16.32 -3.64
C ALA A 52 19.51 -15.20 -4.21
N SER A 53 20.06 -14.44 -5.17
CA SER A 53 19.32 -13.37 -5.84
C SER A 53 18.12 -13.90 -6.62
N ALA A 54 18.30 -14.97 -7.39
CA ALA A 54 17.20 -15.62 -8.10
C ALA A 54 16.12 -16.13 -7.13
N ARG A 55 16.54 -16.74 -6.02
CA ARG A 55 15.60 -17.24 -5.01
C ARG A 55 14.86 -16.11 -4.28
N ALA A 56 15.53 -14.99 -3.99
CA ALA A 56 14.89 -13.82 -3.41
C ALA A 56 13.81 -13.27 -4.36
N ALA A 57 14.12 -13.17 -5.66
CA ALA A 57 13.15 -12.72 -6.67
C ALA A 57 11.95 -13.69 -6.82
N GLU A 58 12.19 -15.03 -6.79
CA GLU A 58 11.11 -16.03 -6.79
C GLU A 58 10.17 -15.89 -5.58
N LEU A 59 10.66 -15.33 -4.49
CA LEU A 59 9.90 -15.05 -3.27
C LEU A 59 9.25 -13.66 -3.26
N GLY A 60 9.31 -12.92 -4.37
CA GLY A 60 8.76 -11.56 -4.48
C GLY A 60 9.56 -10.49 -3.73
N GLY A 61 10.78 -10.81 -3.30
CA GLY A 61 11.70 -9.91 -2.61
C GLY A 61 13.02 -9.73 -3.34
N TYR A 62 13.99 -9.18 -2.63
CA TYR A 62 15.36 -9.00 -3.12
C TYR A 62 16.37 -9.32 -2.01
N LEU A 63 17.67 -9.42 -2.33
CA LEU A 63 18.70 -9.57 -1.31
C LEU A 63 18.79 -8.26 -0.51
N ALA A 64 18.77 -8.38 0.82
CA ALA A 64 18.63 -7.26 1.74
C ALA A 64 19.69 -6.18 1.51
N THR A 65 19.25 -4.94 1.63
CA THR A 65 20.07 -3.74 1.65
C THR A 65 20.35 -3.32 3.10
N SER A 66 21.34 -2.46 3.30
CA SER A 66 21.66 -1.92 4.63
C SER A 66 22.01 -0.46 4.50
N THR A 67 21.03 0.39 4.71
CA THR A 67 21.14 1.83 4.49
C THR A 67 21.46 2.61 5.77
N SER A 68 21.44 1.92 6.93
CA SER A 68 21.73 2.51 8.23
C SER A 68 22.41 1.51 9.20
N ALA A 69 23.05 2.03 10.24
CA ALA A 69 23.63 1.19 11.29
C ALA A 69 22.57 0.38 12.06
N ALA A 70 21.36 0.93 12.21
CA ALA A 70 20.25 0.24 12.87
C ALA A 70 19.75 -0.94 12.01
N GLU A 71 19.62 -0.75 10.72
CA GLU A 71 19.25 -1.80 9.77
C GLU A 71 20.34 -2.89 9.70
N ASN A 72 21.61 -2.49 9.65
CA ASN A 72 22.73 -3.44 9.71
C ASN A 72 22.66 -4.31 10.97
N ALA A 73 22.39 -3.73 12.13
CA ALA A 73 22.20 -4.48 13.37
C ALA A 73 21.00 -5.43 13.29
N ARG A 74 19.90 -5.00 12.66
CA ARG A 74 18.72 -5.84 12.43
C ARG A 74 19.04 -7.05 11.54
N LEU A 75 19.81 -6.87 10.48
CA LEU A 75 20.26 -7.96 9.61
C LEU A 75 21.19 -8.95 10.36
N VAL A 76 22.06 -8.45 11.23
CA VAL A 76 22.88 -9.29 12.12
C VAL A 76 22.01 -10.14 13.03
N GLU A 77 20.97 -9.58 13.64
CA GLU A 77 20.01 -10.33 14.46
C GLU A 77 19.39 -11.50 13.69
N ARG A 78 19.08 -11.29 12.40
CA ARG A 78 18.58 -12.38 11.54
C ARG A 78 19.65 -13.44 11.26
N LEU A 79 20.87 -13.03 10.94
CA LEU A 79 21.98 -13.94 10.67
C LEU A 79 22.32 -14.81 11.88
N VAL A 80 22.35 -14.25 13.09
CA VAL A 80 22.76 -14.99 14.31
C VAL A 80 21.75 -16.05 14.72
N THR A 81 20.50 -16.02 14.21
CA THR A 81 19.53 -17.11 14.43
C THR A 81 19.90 -18.39 13.69
N THR A 82 20.88 -18.34 12.77
CA THR A 82 21.39 -19.46 11.98
C THR A 82 22.73 -19.97 12.49
N SER A 83 23.20 -21.06 11.93
CA SER A 83 24.59 -21.53 12.15
C SER A 83 25.61 -20.92 11.17
N ALA A 84 25.13 -20.14 10.16
CA ALA A 84 26.00 -19.54 9.16
C ALA A 84 26.91 -18.48 9.74
N SER A 85 28.15 -18.39 9.26
CA SER A 85 29.09 -17.33 9.64
C SER A 85 28.82 -16.02 8.92
N ARG A 86 28.24 -16.11 7.69
CA ARG A 86 27.97 -14.98 6.79
C ARG A 86 26.65 -15.15 6.07
N ALA A 87 26.09 -14.03 5.61
CA ALA A 87 24.92 -13.98 4.73
C ALA A 87 25.19 -13.09 3.52
N HIS A 88 24.73 -13.50 2.33
CA HIS A 88 24.72 -12.60 1.18
C HIS A 88 23.76 -11.43 1.42
N LEU A 89 24.23 -10.23 1.07
CA LEU A 89 23.45 -9.00 0.96
C LEU A 89 23.24 -8.64 -0.51
N GLY A 90 22.35 -7.70 -0.78
CA GLY A 90 22.11 -7.11 -2.12
C GLY A 90 23.21 -6.16 -2.58
N LEU A 91 24.40 -6.25 -2.04
CA LEU A 91 25.53 -5.39 -2.35
C LEU A 91 26.36 -6.01 -3.49
N VAL A 92 26.55 -5.26 -4.58
CA VAL A 92 27.28 -5.72 -5.78
C VAL A 92 28.20 -4.64 -6.31
N GLN A 93 29.31 -5.06 -6.91
CA GLN A 93 30.11 -4.15 -7.70
C GLN A 93 29.49 -4.06 -9.11
N LEU A 94 28.92 -2.90 -9.43
CA LEU A 94 28.17 -2.63 -10.67
C LEU A 94 29.10 -2.48 -11.88
N ASP A 95 30.33 -2.00 -11.64
CA ASP A 95 31.36 -1.88 -12.66
C ASP A 95 32.55 -2.77 -12.28
N ASN A 96 32.68 -3.91 -12.93
CA ASN A 96 33.76 -4.86 -12.73
C ASN A 96 35.14 -4.39 -13.27
N GLN A 97 35.19 -3.20 -13.88
CA GLN A 97 36.44 -2.54 -14.31
C GLN A 97 36.83 -1.43 -13.31
N ALA A 98 35.98 -1.12 -12.34
CA ALA A 98 36.30 -0.16 -11.29
C ALA A 98 37.42 -0.69 -10.38
N ALA A 99 38.05 0.22 -9.61
CA ALA A 99 38.93 -0.18 -8.52
C ALA A 99 38.14 -0.99 -7.48
N VAL A 100 38.81 -1.86 -6.73
CA VAL A 100 38.16 -2.79 -5.78
C VAL A 100 37.28 -2.11 -4.75
N ASP A 101 37.58 -0.87 -4.41
CA ASP A 101 36.85 -0.01 -3.46
C ASP A 101 35.83 0.93 -4.13
N ALA A 102 35.61 0.80 -5.44
CA ALA A 102 34.73 1.67 -6.22
C ALA A 102 33.66 0.86 -6.98
N GLY A 103 32.61 1.57 -7.41
CA GLY A 103 31.55 1.00 -8.24
C GLY A 103 30.60 0.04 -7.52
N TRP A 104 30.57 0.07 -6.19
CA TRP A 104 29.61 -0.72 -5.38
C TRP A 104 28.24 -0.04 -5.35
N GLY A 105 27.20 -0.84 -5.35
CA GLY A 105 25.80 -0.40 -5.27
C GLY A 105 24.88 -1.50 -4.76
N TRP A 106 23.71 -1.12 -4.34
CA TRP A 106 22.65 -2.05 -3.98
C TRP A 106 21.92 -2.57 -5.21
N VAL A 107 21.46 -3.81 -5.17
CA VAL A 107 20.65 -4.43 -6.26
C VAL A 107 19.33 -3.68 -6.50
N THR A 108 18.85 -2.91 -5.53
CA THR A 108 17.65 -2.07 -5.60
C THR A 108 17.91 -0.74 -6.31
N GLY A 109 19.18 -0.34 -6.48
CA GLY A 109 19.54 0.98 -6.98
C GLY A 109 19.54 2.09 -5.91
N GLU A 110 19.24 1.77 -4.67
CA GLU A 110 19.32 2.71 -3.56
C GLU A 110 20.75 3.25 -3.38
N PRO A 111 20.91 4.50 -2.93
CA PRO A 111 22.24 5.04 -2.65
C PRO A 111 22.88 4.37 -1.45
N ILE A 112 24.18 4.14 -1.48
CA ILE A 112 24.94 3.67 -0.32
C ILE A 112 25.14 4.86 0.63
N THR A 113 24.25 4.98 1.61
CA THR A 113 24.28 6.03 2.66
C THR A 113 25.01 5.60 3.92
N PHE A 114 25.18 4.30 4.09
CA PHE A 114 25.88 3.67 5.19
C PHE A 114 26.81 2.60 4.63
N SER A 115 27.98 2.40 5.25
CA SER A 115 28.91 1.33 4.92
C SER A 115 29.62 0.81 6.20
N ASN A 116 29.83 -0.49 6.27
CA ASN A 116 30.49 -1.13 7.41
C ASN A 116 31.49 -2.19 6.94
N TRP A 117 32.36 -1.82 6.01
CA TRP A 117 33.39 -2.72 5.51
C TRP A 117 34.37 -3.14 6.61
N ARG A 118 34.70 -4.43 6.63
CA ARG A 118 35.63 -5.02 7.58
C ARG A 118 37.03 -4.44 7.40
N CYS A 119 37.65 -4.01 8.51
CA CYS A 119 39.02 -3.56 8.54
C CYS A 119 39.87 -4.47 9.42
N PHE A 120 41.01 -4.93 8.92
CA PHE A 120 41.96 -5.69 9.71
C PHE A 120 42.84 -4.78 10.57
N GLY A 121 42.95 -5.11 11.90
CA GLY A 121 43.61 -4.27 12.88
C GLY A 121 45.05 -3.95 12.52
N GLY A 122 45.38 -2.67 12.47
CA GLY A 122 46.74 -2.13 12.36
C GLY A 122 47.25 -1.86 10.94
N GLU A 123 46.55 -2.27 9.90
CA GLU A 123 46.90 -1.94 8.50
C GLU A 123 45.77 -1.17 7.82
N ILE A 124 46.13 -0.26 6.92
CA ILE A 124 45.23 0.65 6.17
C ILE A 124 44.49 -0.13 5.05
N ARG A 125 43.97 -1.32 5.34
CA ARG A 125 43.23 -2.13 4.37
C ARG A 125 41.93 -2.58 4.98
N CYS A 126 40.89 -1.98 4.48
CA CYS A 126 39.52 -2.40 4.73
C CYS A 126 39.00 -3.14 3.49
N ALA A 127 38.10 -4.11 3.66
CA ALA A 127 37.32 -4.60 2.53
C ALA A 127 36.56 -3.41 1.89
N PRO A 128 36.21 -3.46 0.63
CA PRO A 128 36.46 -4.56 -0.30
C PRO A 128 37.91 -4.63 -0.75
N ASP A 129 38.53 -5.79 -0.74
CA ASP A 129 39.96 -5.97 -1.04
C ASP A 129 40.25 -7.01 -2.12
N ASP A 130 39.20 -7.57 -2.74
CA ASP A 130 39.24 -8.57 -3.79
C ASP A 130 40.07 -9.81 -3.42
N THR A 131 40.08 -10.15 -2.10
CA THR A 131 40.86 -11.30 -1.61
C THR A 131 40.08 -12.60 -1.83
N PRO A 132 40.57 -13.52 -2.67
CA PRO A 132 39.94 -14.83 -2.84
C PRO A 132 39.96 -15.63 -1.54
N CYS A 133 38.89 -16.35 -1.26
CA CYS A 133 38.77 -17.16 -0.06
C CYS A 133 39.88 -18.18 0.07
N GLY A 134 40.59 -18.17 1.20
CA GLY A 134 41.56 -19.21 1.59
C GLY A 134 43.00 -19.01 1.11
N VAL A 135 43.35 -17.92 0.44
CA VAL A 135 44.72 -17.63 0.01
C VAL A 135 45.28 -16.45 0.80
N ARG A 136 46.22 -16.71 1.71
CA ARG A 136 47.10 -15.67 2.23
C ARG A 136 48.49 -15.91 1.64
N PRO A 137 49.20 -14.91 1.12
CA PRO A 137 49.00 -13.46 1.16
C PRO A 137 48.75 -12.85 -0.24
N PHE A 138 47.86 -11.85 -0.27
CA PHE A 138 47.81 -10.72 -1.20
C PHE A 138 48.32 -10.91 -2.62
N ARG A 139 47.45 -11.31 -3.56
CA ARG A 139 47.58 -10.91 -4.95
C ARG A 139 46.31 -10.27 -5.42
N VAL A 140 46.42 -8.99 -5.69
CA VAL A 140 45.46 -8.24 -6.49
C VAL A 140 45.55 -8.78 -7.91
N GLU A 141 44.79 -9.80 -8.23
CA GLU A 141 44.64 -10.23 -9.64
C GLU A 141 43.19 -10.69 -9.82
N ASN A 142 42.47 -9.95 -10.65
CA ASN A 142 41.26 -10.30 -11.39
C ASN A 142 39.90 -9.82 -10.93
N ASN A 143 39.77 -8.84 -10.02
CA ASN A 143 38.45 -8.20 -9.75
C ASN A 143 37.28 -9.21 -9.78
N GLN A 144 37.37 -10.28 -8.98
CA GLN A 144 36.41 -11.40 -8.99
C GLN A 144 35.46 -11.39 -7.77
N ALA A 145 35.81 -10.65 -6.70
CA ALA A 145 34.99 -10.51 -5.52
C ALA A 145 33.99 -9.35 -5.71
N ASN A 146 32.85 -9.63 -6.32
CA ASN A 146 31.91 -8.63 -6.82
C ASN A 146 30.55 -8.66 -6.09
N CYS A 147 30.45 -9.32 -4.94
CA CYS A 147 29.26 -9.33 -4.12
C CYS A 147 29.58 -9.20 -2.64
N GLY A 148 28.73 -8.47 -1.90
CA GLY A 148 28.90 -8.23 -0.47
C GLY A 148 28.24 -9.28 0.40
N ALA A 149 28.85 -9.53 1.55
CA ALA A 149 28.31 -10.40 2.58
C ALA A 149 28.40 -9.75 3.95
N LEU A 150 27.38 -9.99 4.78
CA LEU A 150 27.30 -9.59 6.17
C LEU A 150 27.95 -10.67 7.05
N GLU A 151 28.81 -10.27 7.95
CA GLU A 151 29.37 -11.12 9.01
C GLU A 151 28.55 -10.98 10.33
N ARG A 152 28.71 -11.94 11.23
CA ARG A 152 27.98 -11.95 12.53
C ARG A 152 28.30 -10.78 13.45
N ASN A 153 29.45 -10.13 13.28
CA ASN A 153 29.85 -8.94 14.02
C ASN A 153 29.31 -7.64 13.39
N GLY A 154 28.62 -7.75 12.26
CA GLY A 154 28.04 -6.62 11.52
C GLY A 154 28.93 -6.07 10.43
N ASP A 155 30.18 -6.52 10.32
CA ASP A 155 31.08 -6.08 9.26
C ASP A 155 30.65 -6.65 7.91
N TRP A 156 31.03 -5.97 6.83
CA TRP A 156 30.83 -6.43 5.46
C TRP A 156 32.14 -6.93 4.85
N ASP A 157 32.05 -7.97 4.07
CA ASP A 157 33.17 -8.56 3.34
C ASP A 157 32.77 -8.74 1.86
N ASP A 158 33.71 -8.60 0.96
CA ASP A 158 33.51 -8.86 -0.46
C ASP A 158 33.77 -10.32 -0.78
N LEU A 159 32.93 -10.91 -1.61
CA LEU A 159 32.97 -12.32 -1.98
C LEU A 159 32.91 -12.48 -3.49
N GLU A 160 33.57 -13.55 -3.99
CA GLU A 160 33.49 -13.97 -5.38
C GLU A 160 32.09 -14.50 -5.72
N LYS A 161 31.49 -14.01 -6.82
CA LYS A 161 30.26 -14.56 -7.37
C LYS A 161 30.50 -16.00 -7.80
N GLY A 162 29.82 -16.96 -7.21
CA GLY A 162 29.89 -18.37 -7.59
C GLY A 162 30.93 -19.21 -6.85
N ALA A 163 31.84 -18.63 -6.04
CA ALA A 163 32.79 -19.37 -5.26
C ALA A 163 32.32 -19.73 -3.85
N TRP A 164 32.79 -20.88 -3.36
CA TRP A 164 32.60 -21.34 -1.99
C TRP A 164 33.78 -20.87 -1.14
N CYS A 165 33.58 -19.80 -0.37
CA CYS A 165 34.64 -19.27 0.48
C CYS A 165 34.74 -19.91 1.87
N ASP A 166 33.82 -20.74 2.29
CA ASP A 166 33.80 -21.38 3.61
C ASP A 166 33.34 -22.82 3.57
N ASN A 167 33.86 -23.65 4.47
CA ASN A 167 33.28 -24.94 4.83
C ASN A 167 31.98 -24.82 5.65
N GLY A 168 31.44 -23.59 5.80
CA GLY A 168 30.23 -23.27 6.57
C GLY A 168 28.99 -23.17 5.70
N THR A 169 27.85 -23.40 6.31
CA THR A 169 26.54 -23.18 5.68
C THR A 169 26.38 -21.70 5.38
N ARG A 170 26.18 -21.35 4.10
CA ARG A 170 25.87 -20.01 3.66
C ARG A 170 24.37 -19.79 3.60
N VAL A 171 24.01 -18.59 3.84
CA VAL A 171 22.63 -18.11 3.76
C VAL A 171 22.62 -16.75 3.07
N ALA A 172 21.44 -16.31 2.66
CA ALA A 172 21.18 -14.95 2.25
C ALA A 172 20.05 -14.37 3.07
N ILE A 173 20.01 -13.06 3.19
CA ILE A 173 18.88 -12.37 3.79
C ILE A 173 18.03 -11.78 2.66
N VAL A 174 16.76 -12.14 2.64
CA VAL A 174 15.76 -11.58 1.73
C VAL A 174 15.02 -10.47 2.45
N GLU A 175 14.74 -9.42 1.71
CA GLU A 175 13.98 -8.26 2.14
C GLU A 175 12.78 -8.04 1.24
N TRP A 176 11.67 -7.62 1.82
CA TRP A 176 10.46 -7.17 1.14
C TRP A 176 10.12 -5.77 1.63
N SER A 177 10.05 -4.83 0.70
CA SER A 177 9.71 -3.43 0.95
C SER A 177 8.65 -2.90 -0.02
N ALA A 178 8.24 -3.73 -1.00
CA ALA A 178 7.26 -3.30 -1.99
C ALA A 178 5.91 -2.96 -1.32
N ASP A 179 5.34 -1.86 -1.76
CA ASP A 179 4.01 -1.37 -1.44
C ASP A 179 3.40 -0.85 -2.74
N CYS A 180 2.80 -1.75 -3.50
CA CYS A 180 2.35 -1.46 -4.86
C CYS A 180 1.02 -0.72 -4.91
N ASN A 181 0.24 -0.75 -3.82
CA ASN A 181 -1.00 -0.01 -3.68
C ASN A 181 -0.81 1.33 -2.95
N ASN A 182 0.39 1.57 -2.42
CA ASN A 182 0.80 2.79 -1.71
C ASN A 182 -0.07 3.12 -0.49
N ASP A 183 -0.47 2.09 0.26
CA ASP A 183 -1.24 2.26 1.50
C ASP A 183 -0.34 2.38 2.75
N GLY A 184 0.99 2.43 2.56
CA GLY A 184 1.97 2.50 3.64
C GLY A 184 2.27 1.17 4.31
N ILE A 185 1.72 0.06 3.82
CA ILE A 185 1.92 -1.28 4.36
C ILE A 185 2.65 -2.13 3.32
N VAL A 186 3.74 -2.78 3.72
CA VAL A 186 4.49 -3.64 2.80
C VAL A 186 3.65 -4.83 2.34
N ASP A 187 3.53 -5.00 1.02
CA ASP A 187 2.69 -6.01 0.33
C ASP A 187 2.90 -7.44 0.86
N TYR A 188 4.14 -7.80 1.20
CA TYR A 188 4.45 -9.11 1.77
C TYR A 188 3.57 -9.43 2.98
N GLY A 189 3.40 -8.48 3.90
CA GLY A 189 2.54 -8.63 5.08
C GLY A 189 1.09 -8.86 4.69
N GLN A 190 0.60 -8.10 3.74
CA GLN A 190 -0.78 -8.16 3.24
C GLN A 190 -1.07 -9.45 2.45
N CYS A 191 -0.08 -10.01 1.75
CA CYS A 191 -0.19 -11.36 1.16
C CYS A 191 -0.26 -12.44 2.25
N GLN A 192 0.55 -12.32 3.33
CA GLN A 192 0.59 -13.32 4.38
C GLN A 192 -0.68 -13.36 5.24
N ASP A 193 -1.30 -12.24 5.50
CA ASP A 193 -2.54 -12.16 6.28
C ASP A 193 -3.82 -12.28 5.41
N GLY A 194 -3.65 -12.34 4.08
CA GLY A 194 -4.74 -12.49 3.12
C GLY A 194 -5.48 -11.18 2.82
N THR A 195 -4.95 -10.03 3.25
CA THR A 195 -5.50 -8.71 2.95
C THR A 195 -5.45 -8.44 1.44
N LEU A 196 -4.32 -8.76 0.80
CA LEU A 196 -4.18 -8.76 -0.65
C LEU A 196 -4.11 -10.22 -1.17
N PRO A 197 -4.91 -10.58 -2.20
CA PRO A 197 -4.83 -11.89 -2.83
C PRO A 197 -3.48 -12.16 -3.48
N ASP A 198 -2.91 -13.31 -3.17
CA ASP A 198 -1.70 -13.88 -3.78
C ASP A 198 -1.97 -15.36 -4.05
N TYR A 199 -2.65 -15.67 -5.17
CA TYR A 199 -3.07 -17.03 -5.49
C TYR A 199 -1.94 -17.94 -5.98
N ASN A 200 -0.85 -17.35 -6.48
CA ASN A 200 0.31 -18.12 -6.95
C ASN A 200 1.36 -18.34 -5.84
N GLY A 201 1.23 -17.65 -4.70
CA GLY A 201 2.09 -17.83 -3.51
C GLY A 201 3.50 -17.30 -3.67
N ASN A 202 3.70 -16.28 -4.53
CA ASN A 202 5.02 -15.69 -4.76
C ASN A 202 5.30 -14.43 -3.90
N ASN A 203 4.36 -14.06 -3.02
CA ASN A 203 4.37 -12.90 -2.13
C ASN A 203 4.35 -11.54 -2.85
N VAL A 204 3.89 -11.53 -4.09
CA VAL A 204 3.51 -10.34 -4.83
C VAL A 204 2.00 -10.39 -5.01
N PRO A 205 1.25 -9.37 -4.61
CA PRO A 205 -0.19 -9.40 -4.80
C PRO A 205 -0.57 -9.58 -6.27
N ASP A 206 -1.56 -10.42 -6.54
CA ASP A 206 -2.04 -10.69 -7.91
C ASP A 206 -2.41 -9.42 -8.70
N CYS A 207 -2.88 -8.39 -8.02
CA CYS A 207 -3.21 -7.09 -8.61
C CYS A 207 -1.96 -6.36 -9.09
N CYS A 208 -0.87 -6.39 -8.32
CA CYS A 208 0.40 -5.77 -8.70
C CYS A 208 1.01 -6.46 -9.92
N GLU A 209 0.96 -7.80 -9.96
CA GLU A 209 1.45 -8.57 -11.09
C GLU A 209 0.71 -8.25 -12.40
N ARG A 210 -0.59 -7.91 -12.31
CA ARG A 210 -1.41 -7.54 -13.45
C ARG A 210 -1.35 -6.06 -13.78
N GLY A 211 -0.62 -5.25 -12.98
CA GLY A 211 -0.62 -3.79 -13.10
C GLY A 211 -2.00 -3.19 -12.85
N GLU A 212 -2.82 -3.86 -12.03
CA GLU A 212 -4.14 -3.41 -11.61
C GLU A 212 -4.04 -2.71 -10.25
N ALA A 213 -4.94 -1.77 -9.97
CA ALA A 213 -5.01 -1.22 -8.62
C ALA A 213 -5.34 -2.34 -7.62
N CYS A 214 -4.50 -2.52 -6.61
CA CYS A 214 -4.74 -3.44 -5.52
C CYS A 214 -5.75 -2.82 -4.56
N VAL A 215 -7.01 -2.89 -4.93
CA VAL A 215 -8.09 -2.39 -4.08
C VAL A 215 -8.52 -3.48 -3.13
N VAL A 216 -8.10 -3.38 -1.90
CA VAL A 216 -8.82 -4.03 -0.81
C VAL A 216 -10.06 -3.18 -0.57
N ALA A 217 -11.24 -3.77 -0.80
CA ALA A 217 -12.48 -3.09 -0.45
C ALA A 217 -12.37 -2.57 1.00
N ASN A 218 -12.64 -1.28 1.16
CA ASN A 218 -12.51 -0.54 2.42
C ASN A 218 -11.09 -0.12 2.87
N TYR A 219 -10.03 -0.32 2.08
CA TYR A 219 -8.72 0.31 2.31
C TYR A 219 -8.52 1.50 1.39
N PRO A 220 -7.96 2.62 1.88
CA PRO A 220 -7.62 3.77 1.06
C PRO A 220 -6.37 3.52 0.23
N VAL A 221 -6.31 4.11 -0.96
CA VAL A 221 -5.18 4.05 -1.90
C VAL A 221 -4.81 5.46 -2.32
N GLN A 222 -3.55 5.84 -2.26
CA GLN A 222 -3.08 7.13 -2.72
C GLN A 222 -2.80 7.12 -4.23
N TRP A 223 -3.23 8.16 -4.94
CA TRP A 223 -2.75 8.43 -6.29
C TRP A 223 -1.57 9.40 -6.22
N ARG A 224 -0.36 8.83 -6.11
CA ARG A 224 0.85 9.58 -5.80
C ARG A 224 1.25 10.54 -6.93
N VAL A 225 1.83 11.68 -6.53
CA VAL A 225 2.34 12.70 -7.47
C VAL A 225 3.47 12.16 -8.34
N GLU A 226 4.37 11.33 -7.80
CA GLU A 226 5.45 10.68 -8.54
C GLU A 226 4.99 9.70 -9.61
N ASP A 227 3.76 9.16 -9.48
CA ASP A 227 3.12 8.29 -10.47
C ASP A 227 2.21 9.06 -11.45
N GLY A 228 2.31 10.40 -11.44
CA GLY A 228 1.50 11.29 -12.27
C GLY A 228 0.14 11.62 -11.65
N GLY A 229 -0.07 11.32 -10.38
CA GLY A 229 -1.29 11.58 -9.65
C GLY A 229 -1.36 12.97 -9.02
N ASN A 230 -2.44 13.20 -8.27
CA ASN A 230 -2.74 14.45 -7.57
C ASN A 230 -2.38 14.43 -6.08
N GLY A 231 -1.92 13.28 -5.54
CA GLY A 231 -1.62 13.12 -4.13
C GLY A 231 -2.84 12.76 -3.26
N HIS A 232 -4.04 12.75 -3.83
CA HIS A 232 -5.27 12.43 -3.11
C HIS A 232 -5.37 10.95 -2.76
N TRP A 233 -6.19 10.66 -1.76
CA TRP A 233 -6.49 9.30 -1.33
C TRP A 233 -7.89 8.89 -1.77
N TYR A 234 -8.05 7.64 -2.17
CA TYR A 234 -9.31 7.11 -2.68
C TYR A 234 -9.64 5.79 -2.01
N ARG A 235 -10.93 5.54 -1.75
CA ARG A 235 -11.37 4.29 -1.12
C ARG A 235 -12.68 3.81 -1.70
N LEU A 236 -12.72 2.56 -2.10
CA LEU A 236 -13.96 1.88 -2.43
C LEU A 236 -14.68 1.43 -1.15
N THR A 237 -15.93 1.84 -0.98
CA THR A 237 -16.86 1.28 0.01
C THR A 237 -17.87 0.41 -0.71
N VAL A 238 -17.90 -0.88 -0.37
CA VAL A 238 -18.75 -1.87 -1.06
C VAL A 238 -20.20 -1.89 -0.58
N ASP A 239 -20.53 -1.17 0.47
CA ASP A 239 -21.89 -1.02 0.96
C ASP A 239 -22.76 -0.37 -0.11
N ARG A 240 -23.87 -1.03 -0.43
CA ARG A 240 -24.80 -0.56 -1.45
C ARG A 240 -25.81 0.38 -0.86
N VAL A 241 -25.66 1.65 -1.18
CA VAL A 241 -26.49 2.73 -0.64
C VAL A 241 -26.94 3.67 -1.75
N GLN A 242 -27.90 4.51 -1.46
CA GLN A 242 -28.29 5.63 -2.34
C GLN A 242 -27.21 6.70 -2.36
N TRP A 243 -27.12 7.49 -3.42
CA TRP A 243 -26.08 8.50 -3.59
C TRP A 243 -25.95 9.46 -2.40
N ALA A 244 -27.08 9.96 -1.89
CA ALA A 244 -27.07 10.87 -0.73
C ALA A 244 -26.52 10.21 0.56
N GLN A 245 -26.79 8.91 0.74
CA GLN A 245 -26.22 8.14 1.85
C GLN A 245 -24.74 7.86 1.64
N ALA A 246 -24.33 7.62 0.38
CA ALA A 246 -22.93 7.45 0.02
C ALA A 246 -22.14 8.73 0.32
N ARG A 247 -22.66 9.89 -0.08
CA ARG A 247 -22.05 11.19 0.22
C ARG A 247 -21.93 11.40 1.72
N GLN A 248 -23.03 11.23 2.46
CA GLN A 248 -23.01 11.35 3.92
C GLN A 248 -21.98 10.41 4.57
N ALA A 249 -21.86 9.18 4.08
CA ALA A 249 -20.87 8.23 4.59
C ALA A 249 -19.43 8.62 4.26
N ALA A 250 -19.20 9.34 3.16
CA ALA A 250 -17.89 9.89 2.81
C ALA A 250 -17.54 11.08 3.70
N THR A 251 -18.46 12.04 3.87
CA THR A 251 -18.23 13.23 4.70
C THR A 251 -18.03 12.91 6.19
N LEU A 252 -18.74 11.92 6.73
CA LEU A 252 -18.53 11.43 8.10
C LEU A 252 -17.13 10.79 8.33
N ARG A 253 -16.32 10.66 7.28
CA ARG A 253 -14.94 10.17 7.33
C ARG A 253 -13.93 11.21 6.83
N GLY A 254 -14.30 12.48 6.85
CA GLY A 254 -13.43 13.58 6.42
C GLY A 254 -13.15 13.64 4.93
N GLY A 255 -13.88 12.88 4.10
CA GLY A 255 -13.75 12.88 2.66
C GLY A 255 -15.04 13.32 1.96
N GLU A 256 -15.03 13.25 0.63
CA GLU A 256 -16.20 13.46 -0.24
C GLU A 256 -16.32 12.27 -1.23
N LEU A 257 -17.42 12.21 -1.98
CA LEU A 257 -17.47 11.31 -3.11
C LEU A 257 -16.49 11.78 -4.18
N ALA A 258 -15.77 10.84 -4.81
CA ALA A 258 -14.69 11.17 -5.75
C ALA A 258 -15.14 12.14 -6.84
N SER A 259 -14.40 13.24 -6.99
CA SER A 259 -14.48 14.19 -8.09
C SER A 259 -13.38 13.91 -9.10
N ILE A 260 -13.63 14.13 -10.38
CA ILE A 260 -12.73 13.71 -11.44
C ILE A 260 -12.43 14.87 -12.38
N GLY A 261 -11.19 15.37 -12.35
CA GLY A 261 -10.73 16.51 -13.12
C GLY A 261 -9.97 16.17 -14.40
N SER A 262 -9.56 14.88 -14.59
CA SER A 262 -8.76 14.46 -15.73
C SER A 262 -9.07 13.04 -16.19
N SER A 263 -8.59 12.66 -17.38
CA SER A 263 -8.71 11.29 -17.90
C SER A 263 -7.90 10.29 -17.06
N ASP A 264 -6.73 10.68 -16.60
CA ASP A 264 -5.84 9.80 -15.84
C ASP A 264 -6.41 9.54 -14.44
N GLU A 265 -7.03 10.55 -13.83
CA GLU A 265 -7.78 10.41 -12.59
C GLU A 265 -9.01 9.51 -12.77
N ASN A 266 -9.73 9.70 -13.88
CA ASN A 266 -10.87 8.85 -14.22
C ASN A 266 -10.50 7.38 -14.31
N ASP A 267 -9.37 7.08 -14.94
CA ASP A 267 -8.85 5.73 -15.07
C ASP A 267 -8.39 5.19 -13.71
N PHE A 268 -7.79 6.03 -12.86
CA PHE A 268 -7.39 5.65 -11.50
C PHE A 268 -8.61 5.32 -10.65
N VAL A 269 -9.57 6.24 -10.53
CA VAL A 269 -10.80 6.06 -9.73
C VAL A 269 -11.65 4.88 -10.25
N PHE A 270 -11.67 4.67 -11.56
CA PHE A 270 -12.31 3.49 -12.17
C PHE A 270 -11.64 2.19 -11.70
N ARG A 271 -10.31 2.13 -11.67
CA ARG A 271 -9.59 0.94 -11.15
C ARG A 271 -9.91 0.69 -9.69
N VAL A 272 -9.92 1.73 -8.86
CA VAL A 272 -10.35 1.66 -7.45
C VAL A 272 -11.76 1.08 -7.32
N GLY A 273 -12.69 1.52 -8.15
CA GLY A 273 -14.10 1.09 -8.12
C GLY A 273 -14.40 -0.26 -8.77
N ARG A 274 -13.44 -0.86 -9.50
CA ARG A 274 -13.69 -1.95 -10.43
C ARG A 274 -14.25 -3.23 -9.81
N SER A 275 -13.92 -3.55 -8.58
CA SER A 275 -14.37 -4.77 -7.90
C SER A 275 -15.84 -4.73 -7.44
N ALA A 276 -16.48 -3.56 -7.43
CA ALA A 276 -17.83 -3.36 -6.90
C ALA A 276 -18.95 -3.32 -7.93
N TRP A 277 -18.72 -3.79 -9.15
CA TRP A 277 -19.70 -3.74 -10.23
C TRP A 277 -20.89 -4.69 -10.02
N ILE A 278 -22.09 -4.22 -10.40
CA ILE A 278 -23.33 -4.99 -10.31
C ILE A 278 -23.82 -5.35 -11.71
N GLY A 279 -24.10 -6.64 -11.91
CA GLY A 279 -24.67 -7.14 -13.15
C GLY A 279 -23.81 -6.89 -14.40
N GLY A 280 -22.54 -6.48 -14.18
CA GLY A 280 -21.58 -6.20 -15.23
C GLY A 280 -21.81 -4.87 -15.96
N TRP A 281 -22.73 -4.00 -15.51
CA TRP A 281 -23.03 -2.73 -16.18
C TRP A 281 -23.05 -1.50 -15.25
N ALA A 282 -23.28 -1.65 -13.95
CA ALA A 282 -23.31 -0.54 -12.99
C ALA A 282 -22.14 -0.64 -12.00
N GLY A 283 -21.31 0.37 -11.99
CA GLY A 283 -20.20 0.58 -11.07
C GLY A 283 -20.55 1.49 -9.92
N PRO A 284 -19.58 1.88 -9.08
CA PRO A 284 -19.80 2.69 -7.89
C PRO A 284 -20.23 4.12 -8.21
N TRP A 285 -20.90 4.75 -7.23
CA TRP A 285 -21.16 6.18 -7.22
C TRP A 285 -19.87 6.99 -7.16
N ILE A 286 -19.88 8.14 -7.84
CA ILE A 286 -18.91 9.22 -7.73
C ILE A 286 -19.62 10.54 -7.43
N GLY A 287 -18.89 11.63 -7.16
CA GLY A 287 -19.42 12.88 -6.63
C GLY A 287 -20.27 13.74 -7.58
N GLY A 288 -20.43 13.32 -8.84
CA GLY A 288 -21.20 14.10 -9.81
C GLY A 288 -22.68 14.18 -9.50
N MET A 289 -23.23 15.40 -9.55
CA MET A 289 -24.65 15.69 -9.32
C MET A 289 -25.18 16.73 -10.30
N ARG A 290 -26.45 16.58 -10.67
CA ARG A 290 -27.16 17.55 -11.51
C ARG A 290 -27.76 18.66 -10.66
N THR A 291 -27.53 19.90 -11.05
CA THR A 291 -28.11 21.10 -10.45
C THR A 291 -28.97 21.85 -11.45
N ALA A 292 -29.54 22.97 -11.02
CA ALA A 292 -30.30 23.84 -11.93
C ALA A 292 -29.43 24.49 -13.03
N THR A 293 -28.11 24.56 -12.80
CA THR A 293 -27.14 25.19 -13.70
C THR A 293 -26.36 24.21 -14.54
N GLY A 294 -26.45 22.91 -14.28
CA GLY A 294 -25.75 21.85 -14.99
C GLY A 294 -25.23 20.75 -14.08
N TRP A 295 -24.11 20.17 -14.44
CA TRP A 295 -23.43 19.18 -13.63
C TRP A 295 -22.38 19.84 -12.73
N GLU A 296 -22.29 19.38 -11.50
CA GLU A 296 -21.34 19.86 -10.49
C GLU A 296 -20.80 18.68 -9.68
N TRP A 297 -19.60 18.83 -9.12
CA TRP A 297 -19.07 17.91 -8.13
C TRP A 297 -19.57 18.24 -6.73
N SER A 298 -19.79 17.23 -5.90
CA SER A 298 -20.33 17.40 -4.54
C SER A 298 -19.40 18.13 -3.58
N ASP A 299 -18.09 18.12 -3.86
CA ASP A 299 -17.04 18.82 -3.14
C ASP A 299 -16.86 20.28 -3.58
N GLY A 300 -17.58 20.73 -4.62
CA GLY A 300 -17.47 22.07 -5.19
C GLY A 300 -16.26 22.26 -6.13
N SER A 301 -15.51 21.22 -6.43
CA SER A 301 -14.43 21.30 -7.42
C SER A 301 -14.95 21.62 -8.82
N PRO A 302 -14.12 22.22 -9.72
CA PRO A 302 -14.58 22.61 -11.04
C PRO A 302 -14.97 21.43 -11.93
N TRP A 303 -16.13 21.47 -12.55
CA TRP A 303 -16.58 20.47 -13.53
C TRP A 303 -15.91 20.73 -14.89
N THR A 304 -14.66 20.27 -15.07
CA THR A 304 -13.84 20.55 -16.27
C THR A 304 -13.64 19.35 -17.17
N PHE A 305 -13.87 18.15 -16.67
CA PHE A 305 -13.71 16.88 -17.38
C PHE A 305 -15.02 16.09 -17.39
N THR A 306 -15.25 15.31 -18.45
CA THR A 306 -16.39 14.40 -18.55
C THR A 306 -16.01 13.12 -19.28
N ALA A 307 -16.52 11.99 -18.81
CA ALA A 307 -16.31 10.68 -19.43
C ALA A 307 -17.65 9.94 -19.67
N TRP A 308 -18.66 10.69 -20.11
CA TRP A 308 -19.97 10.10 -20.39
C TRP A 308 -19.88 8.94 -21.38
N ASP A 309 -20.63 7.88 -21.11
CA ASP A 309 -20.88 6.82 -22.09
C ASP A 309 -21.67 7.38 -23.29
N CYS A 310 -21.60 6.75 -24.44
CA CYS A 310 -22.03 7.28 -25.74
C CYS A 310 -23.48 7.74 -25.82
N VAL A 311 -24.36 7.32 -24.94
CA VAL A 311 -25.77 7.72 -24.87
C VAL A 311 -26.13 8.55 -23.64
N ASN A 312 -25.13 8.87 -22.83
CA ASN A 312 -25.30 9.59 -21.57
C ASN A 312 -24.69 11.01 -21.65
N PRO A 313 -25.13 11.96 -20.80
CA PRO A 313 -26.22 11.81 -19.83
C PRO A 313 -27.59 11.75 -20.51
N SER A 314 -28.39 10.74 -20.19
CA SER A 314 -29.68 10.48 -20.87
C SER A 314 -30.87 11.14 -20.21
N ASN A 315 -30.78 11.41 -18.92
CA ASN A 315 -31.87 11.93 -18.07
C ASN A 315 -33.19 11.17 -18.29
N THR A 316 -33.12 9.85 -18.38
CA THR A 316 -34.28 9.00 -18.66
C THR A 316 -35.35 9.20 -17.57
N GLY A 317 -36.55 9.59 -17.98
CA GLY A 317 -37.63 9.90 -17.04
C GLY A 317 -37.53 11.26 -16.34
N GLY A 318 -36.51 12.07 -16.64
CA GLY A 318 -36.37 13.43 -16.12
C GLY A 318 -35.93 13.49 -14.64
N SER A 319 -35.26 12.47 -14.12
CA SER A 319 -34.89 12.34 -12.71
C SER A 319 -33.56 11.61 -12.48
N GLU A 320 -32.70 11.57 -13.50
CA GLU A 320 -31.34 10.99 -13.38
C GLU A 320 -30.36 12.13 -13.03
N ASP A 321 -30.12 12.30 -11.75
CA ASP A 321 -29.41 13.45 -11.21
C ASP A 321 -28.03 13.11 -10.60
N TRP A 322 -27.61 11.81 -10.63
CA TRP A 322 -26.45 11.33 -9.92
C TRP A 322 -25.54 10.53 -10.85
N VAL A 323 -24.21 10.67 -10.68
CA VAL A 323 -23.23 10.04 -11.55
C VAL A 323 -22.66 8.77 -10.92
N HIS A 324 -22.53 7.73 -11.72
CA HIS A 324 -21.81 6.52 -11.39
C HIS A 324 -21.00 6.00 -12.57
N PHE A 325 -20.02 5.16 -12.32
CA PHE A 325 -19.37 4.42 -13.39
C PHE A 325 -20.35 3.46 -14.06
N ALA A 326 -20.32 3.37 -15.35
CA ALA A 326 -21.19 2.46 -16.10
C ALA A 326 -20.52 1.90 -17.34
N ILE A 327 -20.95 0.70 -17.72
CA ILE A 327 -20.71 0.13 -19.04
C ILE A 327 -22.04 0.01 -19.76
N ASN A 328 -22.13 0.65 -20.90
CA ASN A 328 -23.24 0.39 -21.81
C ASN A 328 -22.75 -0.50 -22.94
N GLY A 329 -23.26 -1.72 -23.02
CA GLY A 329 -22.92 -2.68 -24.06
C GLY A 329 -23.30 -2.25 -25.50
N LEU A 330 -23.92 -1.08 -25.64
CA LEU A 330 -24.20 -0.48 -26.95
C LEU A 330 -22.98 0.24 -27.54
N CYS A 331 -22.05 0.69 -26.71
CA CYS A 331 -20.92 1.53 -27.11
C CYS A 331 -19.58 0.83 -27.00
N SER A 332 -19.44 -0.08 -26.05
CA SER A 332 -18.24 -0.90 -25.88
C SER A 332 -18.62 -2.27 -25.32
N LEU A 333 -17.90 -3.29 -25.74
CA LEU A 333 -18.02 -4.65 -25.20
C LEU A 333 -17.01 -4.90 -24.06
N THR A 334 -16.14 -3.93 -23.81
CA THR A 334 -15.13 -3.99 -22.74
C THR A 334 -15.40 -2.93 -21.68
N PRO A 335 -15.17 -3.22 -20.39
CA PRO A 335 -15.25 -2.22 -19.33
C PRO A 335 -14.35 -1.02 -19.63
N MET A 336 -14.95 0.16 -19.70
CA MET A 336 -14.27 1.44 -19.86
C MET A 336 -14.62 2.34 -18.69
N ALA A 337 -13.74 3.28 -18.36
CA ALA A 337 -13.96 4.28 -17.34
C ALA A 337 -14.97 5.34 -17.80
N THR A 338 -16.21 4.92 -18.10
CA THR A 338 -17.29 5.79 -18.60
C THR A 338 -18.38 5.96 -17.55
N TRP A 339 -19.16 7.04 -17.69
CA TRP A 339 -20.16 7.46 -16.72
C TRP A 339 -21.58 7.35 -17.26
N ASN A 340 -22.51 7.12 -16.35
CA ASN A 340 -23.94 7.21 -16.58
C ASN A 340 -24.57 8.13 -15.53
N ASP A 341 -25.59 8.88 -15.95
CA ASP A 341 -26.50 9.53 -15.03
C ASP A 341 -27.58 8.55 -14.58
N ALA A 342 -27.93 8.60 -13.31
CA ALA A 342 -28.85 7.64 -12.73
C ALA A 342 -29.78 8.24 -11.69
N PHE A 343 -30.89 7.56 -11.49
CA PHE A 343 -31.83 7.83 -10.41
C PHE A 343 -31.33 7.20 -9.10
N SER A 344 -31.27 7.99 -8.01
CA SER A 344 -30.69 7.53 -6.75
C SER A 344 -31.41 6.35 -6.09
N GLY A 345 -32.64 6.07 -6.47
CA GLY A 345 -33.52 5.14 -5.76
C GLY A 345 -33.67 3.74 -6.35
N ARG A 346 -33.09 3.41 -7.52
CA ARG A 346 -33.38 2.15 -8.20
C ARG A 346 -32.29 1.60 -9.12
N ILE A 347 -31.04 1.59 -8.68
CA ILE A 347 -30.08 0.72 -9.33
C ILE A 347 -30.01 -0.56 -8.52
N GLY A 348 -30.66 -1.63 -9.00
CA GLY A 348 -30.79 -2.87 -8.24
C GLY A 348 -31.68 -2.72 -6.98
N SER A 349 -31.64 -3.69 -6.09
CA SER A 349 -32.51 -3.74 -4.89
C SER A 349 -31.99 -2.93 -3.68
N GLY A 350 -30.97 -2.06 -3.83
CA GLY A 350 -30.35 -1.42 -2.66
C GLY A 350 -29.36 -0.28 -2.91
N GLY A 351 -29.16 0.20 -4.15
CA GLY A 351 -28.16 1.24 -4.44
C GLY A 351 -26.84 0.68 -4.97
N LEU A 352 -25.78 1.49 -4.97
CA LEU A 352 -24.43 1.13 -5.46
C LEU A 352 -23.39 1.29 -4.35
N ALA A 353 -22.26 0.62 -4.49
CA ALA A 353 -21.00 0.96 -3.83
C ALA A 353 -20.59 2.40 -4.18
N PHE A 354 -19.60 2.95 -3.54
CA PHE A 354 -19.15 4.31 -3.81
C PHE A 354 -17.64 4.47 -3.57
N VAL A 355 -17.06 5.46 -4.24
CA VAL A 355 -15.67 5.84 -4.03
C VAL A 355 -15.61 7.15 -3.25
N THR A 356 -14.95 7.10 -2.10
CA THR A 356 -14.60 8.28 -1.30
C THR A 356 -13.25 8.80 -1.73
N GLU A 357 -13.08 10.12 -1.72
CA GLU A 357 -11.83 10.83 -1.96
C GLU A 357 -11.50 11.72 -0.76
N TRP A 358 -10.22 11.80 -0.40
CA TRP A 358 -9.66 12.74 0.55
C TRP A 358 -8.65 13.63 -0.17
N SER A 359 -8.87 14.92 -0.16
CA SER A 359 -8.05 15.93 -0.84
C SER A 359 -7.68 17.12 0.06
N ALA A 360 -8.19 17.14 1.31
CA ALA A 360 -7.93 18.24 2.24
C ALA A 360 -6.45 18.32 2.63
N ASP A 361 -5.95 19.55 2.71
CA ASP A 361 -4.63 19.95 3.19
C ASP A 361 -4.82 21.22 4.02
N CYS A 362 -5.19 21.06 5.27
CA CYS A 362 -5.60 22.15 6.15
C CYS A 362 -4.43 23.00 6.65
N ASN A 363 -3.21 22.42 6.70
CA ASN A 363 -2.00 23.14 7.09
C ASN A 363 -1.27 23.77 5.89
N ASN A 364 -1.72 23.49 4.65
CA ASN A 364 -1.16 23.98 3.39
C ASN A 364 0.32 23.59 3.20
N ASP A 365 0.72 22.39 3.62
CA ASP A 365 2.08 21.89 3.43
C ASP A 365 2.26 21.13 2.09
N GLY A 366 1.21 20.94 1.32
CA GLY A 366 1.18 20.26 0.04
C GLY A 366 0.99 18.74 0.16
N ILE A 367 0.68 18.23 1.36
CA ILE A 367 0.42 16.82 1.62
C ILE A 367 -1.03 16.70 2.10
N VAL A 368 -1.76 15.74 1.54
CA VAL A 368 -3.14 15.48 1.96
C VAL A 368 -3.17 14.99 3.40
N ASP A 369 -3.96 15.66 4.25
CA ASP A 369 -4.05 15.43 5.70
C ASP A 369 -4.37 13.98 6.06
N TYR A 370 -5.21 13.30 5.26
CA TYR A 370 -5.58 11.92 5.50
C TYR A 370 -4.36 10.99 5.48
N GLY A 371 -3.39 11.23 4.60
CA GLY A 371 -2.12 10.50 4.58
C GLY A 371 -1.30 10.73 5.86
N GLN A 372 -1.30 11.97 6.35
CA GLN A 372 -0.59 12.35 7.58
C GLN A 372 -1.27 11.80 8.86
N ILE A 373 -2.58 11.51 8.82
CA ILE A 373 -3.26 10.74 9.86
C ILE A 373 -2.81 9.27 9.82
N LEU A 374 -2.77 8.67 8.63
CA LEU A 374 -2.39 7.25 8.48
C LEU A 374 -0.95 6.97 8.91
N ASP A 375 -0.01 7.89 8.65
CA ASP A 375 1.39 7.75 9.05
C ASP A 375 1.69 8.23 10.48
N GLY A 376 0.69 8.79 11.17
CA GLY A 376 0.78 9.26 12.56
C GLY A 376 1.42 10.64 12.71
N THR A 377 1.63 11.39 11.64
CA THR A 377 2.08 12.80 11.68
C THR A 377 1.03 13.67 12.37
N PHE A 378 -0.24 13.44 12.07
CA PHE A 378 -1.37 14.04 12.74
C PHE A 378 -2.14 13.05 13.61
N THR A 379 -2.69 13.55 14.71
CA THR A 379 -3.66 12.82 15.53
C THR A 379 -5.08 13.06 15.00
N ASP A 380 -5.90 12.01 15.07
CA ASP A 380 -7.33 11.99 14.76
C ASP A 380 -7.99 11.14 15.85
N ALA A 381 -8.29 11.77 16.99
CA ALA A 381 -8.72 11.10 18.20
C ALA A 381 -10.12 10.49 18.08
N ASN A 382 -11.02 11.16 17.34
CA ASN A 382 -12.39 10.71 17.11
C ASN A 382 -12.53 9.79 15.88
N SER A 383 -11.45 9.61 15.12
CA SER A 383 -11.38 8.76 13.91
C SER A 383 -12.38 9.16 12.83
N ASN A 384 -12.57 10.50 12.67
CA ASN A 384 -13.44 11.05 11.63
C ASN A 384 -12.70 11.34 10.30
N GLY A 385 -11.36 11.13 10.25
CA GLY A 385 -10.54 11.34 9.06
C GLY A 385 -10.10 12.79 8.85
N ILE A 386 -10.30 13.65 9.83
CA ILE A 386 -9.83 15.04 9.88
C ILE A 386 -8.86 15.16 11.05
N PRO A 387 -7.66 15.75 10.86
CA PRO A 387 -6.73 15.92 11.97
C PRO A 387 -7.34 16.75 13.10
N ASP A 388 -7.08 16.36 14.36
CA ASP A 388 -7.54 17.10 15.54
C ASP A 388 -7.17 18.60 15.51
N SER A 389 -6.07 18.95 14.84
CA SER A 389 -5.62 20.33 14.67
C SER A 389 -6.42 21.14 13.63
N CYS A 390 -7.15 20.46 12.77
CA CYS A 390 -7.93 21.00 11.66
C CYS A 390 -9.43 20.78 11.86
N ASP A 391 -9.76 19.90 12.79
CA ASP A 391 -11.14 19.55 13.09
C ASP A 391 -11.76 20.57 14.06
N CYS A 392 -12.93 21.03 13.74
CA CYS A 392 -13.75 21.82 14.67
C CYS A 392 -14.48 20.87 15.63
N LEU A 393 -13.69 20.22 16.51
CA LEU A 393 -14.22 19.26 17.47
C LEU A 393 -15.35 19.89 18.30
N GLY A 394 -16.56 19.46 18.04
CA GLY A 394 -17.76 19.96 18.73
C GLY A 394 -18.76 20.69 17.84
N ASP A 395 -18.42 21.03 16.58
CA ASP A 395 -19.34 21.46 15.54
C ASP A 395 -20.01 20.20 14.94
N ILE A 396 -21.12 19.77 15.53
CA ILE A 396 -21.77 18.49 15.19
C ILE A 396 -22.71 18.64 13.99
N ASP A 397 -23.19 19.86 13.72
CA ASP A 397 -24.11 20.15 12.62
C ASP A 397 -23.42 20.82 11.42
N ASP A 398 -22.08 21.00 11.48
CA ASP A 398 -21.20 21.52 10.41
C ASP A 398 -21.60 22.94 9.95
N ASP A 399 -22.07 23.79 10.88
CA ASP A 399 -22.46 25.16 10.56
C ASP A 399 -21.32 26.20 10.73
N GLY A 400 -20.13 25.71 11.20
CA GLY A 400 -18.95 26.53 11.46
C GLY A 400 -18.93 27.21 12.83
N TRP A 401 -19.83 26.82 13.72
CA TRP A 401 -19.94 27.34 15.09
C TRP A 401 -20.17 26.20 16.07
N ILE A 402 -19.43 26.17 17.16
CA ILE A 402 -19.77 25.32 18.31
C ILE A 402 -20.72 26.12 19.22
N ASP A 403 -21.98 25.74 19.22
CA ASP A 403 -23.04 26.50 19.95
C ASP A 403 -24.08 25.60 20.68
N GLY A 404 -25.27 26.16 20.89
CA GLY A 404 -26.33 25.44 21.61
C GLY A 404 -26.98 24.31 20.84
N VAL A 405 -26.81 24.24 19.51
CA VAL A 405 -27.32 23.15 18.68
C VAL A 405 -26.44 21.91 18.88
N ASP A 406 -25.11 22.10 18.86
CA ASP A 406 -24.13 21.05 19.11
C ASP A 406 -24.22 20.48 20.52
N LEU A 407 -24.37 21.38 21.50
CA LEU A 407 -24.65 20.97 22.88
C LEU A 407 -25.91 20.09 22.97
N GLY A 408 -26.94 20.43 22.20
CA GLY A 408 -28.15 19.62 22.06
C GLY A 408 -27.84 18.24 21.49
N GLY A 409 -26.93 18.16 20.49
CA GLY A 409 -26.44 16.92 19.87
C GLY A 409 -25.74 16.00 20.88
N VAL A 410 -24.76 16.53 21.63
CA VAL A 410 -24.05 15.79 22.70
C VAL A 410 -25.05 15.28 23.76
N LEU A 411 -25.95 16.12 24.22
CA LEU A 411 -26.93 15.72 25.24
C LEU A 411 -27.94 14.68 24.72
N ALA A 412 -28.30 14.72 23.44
CA ALA A 412 -29.20 13.75 22.82
C ALA A 412 -28.55 12.38 22.62
N ALA A 413 -27.24 12.36 22.40
CA ALA A 413 -26.45 11.12 22.18
C ALA A 413 -25.87 10.54 23.49
N TRP A 414 -26.14 11.10 24.64
CA TRP A 414 -25.53 10.75 25.92
C TRP A 414 -25.62 9.28 26.26
N GLY A 415 -24.45 8.63 26.50
CA GLY A 415 -24.35 7.22 26.88
C GLY A 415 -23.37 6.46 25.99
N LYS A 416 -23.55 5.14 25.87
CA LYS A 416 -22.70 4.33 25.01
C LYS A 416 -22.94 4.65 23.53
N ALA A 417 -21.91 5.05 22.82
CA ALA A 417 -21.95 5.44 21.44
C ALA A 417 -21.39 4.32 20.51
N PRO A 418 -22.01 4.05 19.35
CA PRO A 418 -21.36 3.33 18.26
C PRO A 418 -20.14 4.08 17.76
N ALA A 419 -19.13 3.38 17.24
CA ALA A 419 -17.99 4.01 16.59
C ALA A 419 -18.45 4.96 15.46
N GLY A 420 -17.86 6.16 15.41
CA GLY A 420 -18.23 7.20 14.44
C GLY A 420 -19.49 8.00 14.82
N THR A 421 -19.91 8.00 16.10
CA THR A 421 -20.94 8.92 16.60
C THR A 421 -20.35 10.33 16.66
N PRO A 422 -20.89 11.34 15.96
CA PRO A 422 -20.32 12.70 15.93
C PRO A 422 -20.21 13.39 17.29
N ALA A 423 -21.02 12.98 18.26
CA ALA A 423 -21.01 13.50 19.62
C ALA A 423 -20.01 12.82 20.56
N ASP A 424 -19.36 11.74 20.14
CA ASP A 424 -18.23 11.07 20.83
C ASP A 424 -16.94 11.76 20.38
N LEU A 425 -16.67 12.92 20.98
CA LEU A 425 -15.64 13.85 20.52
C LEU A 425 -14.21 13.38 20.85
N ASN A 426 -14.07 12.44 21.79
CA ASN A 426 -12.79 11.86 22.17
C ASN A 426 -12.58 10.43 21.65
N GLY A 427 -13.59 9.84 20.97
CA GLY A 427 -13.51 8.51 20.35
C GLY A 427 -13.45 7.34 21.33
N ASP A 428 -13.83 7.51 22.60
CA ASP A 428 -13.70 6.46 23.62
C ASP A 428 -14.87 5.44 23.62
N GLY A 429 -15.88 5.66 22.77
CA GLY A 429 -17.07 4.81 22.63
C GLY A 429 -18.19 5.15 23.59
N ALA A 430 -18.14 6.32 24.24
CA ALA A 430 -19.18 6.81 25.12
C ALA A 430 -19.32 8.34 24.96
N VAL A 431 -20.53 8.85 24.88
CA VAL A 431 -20.80 10.28 24.96
C VAL A 431 -21.06 10.62 26.42
N ASP A 432 -20.14 11.35 27.07
CA ASP A 432 -20.21 11.63 28.49
C ASP A 432 -19.71 13.06 28.86
N GLY A 433 -19.29 13.24 30.12
CA GLY A 433 -18.81 14.54 30.60
C GLY A 433 -17.48 14.97 29.99
N THR A 434 -16.71 14.04 29.39
CA THR A 434 -15.43 14.33 28.73
C THR A 434 -15.71 15.02 27.39
N ASP A 435 -16.67 14.49 26.61
CA ASP A 435 -17.09 15.07 25.32
C ASP A 435 -17.73 16.44 25.51
N LEU A 436 -18.57 16.55 26.52
CA LEU A 436 -19.11 17.84 26.90
C LEU A 436 -18.03 18.86 27.27
N GLY A 437 -16.93 18.38 27.90
CA GLY A 437 -15.77 19.20 28.21
C GLY A 437 -15.05 19.68 26.96
N VAL A 438 -14.87 18.82 25.96
CA VAL A 438 -14.28 19.15 24.65
C VAL A 438 -15.11 20.17 23.92
N LEU A 439 -16.44 19.96 23.81
CA LEU A 439 -17.36 20.89 23.19
C LEU A 439 -17.28 22.28 23.84
N LEU A 440 -17.37 22.35 25.17
CA LEU A 440 -17.32 23.61 25.89
C LEU A 440 -16.00 24.35 25.80
N ALA A 441 -14.91 23.63 25.60
CA ALA A 441 -13.56 24.20 25.38
C ALA A 441 -13.44 24.89 24.02
N GLY A 442 -14.15 24.37 22.99
CA GLY A 442 -14.18 24.92 21.63
C GLY A 442 -15.27 25.94 21.37
N TRP A 443 -16.09 26.30 22.36
CA TRP A 443 -17.29 27.14 22.19
C TRP A 443 -17.05 28.43 21.43
N GLY A 444 -17.72 28.62 20.30
CA GLY A 444 -17.63 29.81 19.43
C GLY A 444 -17.45 29.43 17.95
N ALA A 445 -16.93 30.37 17.16
CA ALA A 445 -16.63 30.11 15.75
C ALA A 445 -15.48 29.13 15.61
N CYS A 446 -15.62 28.19 14.69
CA CYS A 446 -14.50 27.34 14.27
C CYS A 446 -13.36 28.19 13.74
N ALA A 447 -12.12 27.85 14.08
CA ALA A 447 -10.97 28.50 13.48
C ALA A 447 -10.91 28.12 11.98
N PRO A 448 -10.66 29.08 11.07
CA PRO A 448 -10.55 28.81 9.65
C PRO A 448 -9.28 28.03 9.33
#